data_266203eab9eb12bd84f91c4071790d74
#
_entry.id   266203eab9eb12bd84f91c4071790d74
#
_cell.length_a   1.000
_cell.length_b   1.000
_cell.length_c   1.000
_cell.angle_alpha   90.00
_cell.angle_beta   90.00
_cell.angle_gamma   90.00
#
_symmetry.space_group_name_H-M   'P 1'
#
loop_
_entity.id
_entity.type
_entity.pdbx_description
1 polymer ?
#
loop_
_entity_poly.entity_id
_entity_poly.type
_entity_poly.pdbx_seq_one_letter_code
_entity_poly.pdbx_strand_id
1 'polypeptide(L)'
;MNYQILFNPYAGNGRGEAEAQKLSAYLTDGGLVYHNMTEIKSYASFFETLSGEDILVIAGGDGTLNRFVNDTDGLICPVPVWYYATGSGNDFWCDLGRKKEDPPVCIDPYLKDLPTVTVKGKRYRVLNGVGYGIDGYCCEVGDRLRASSAKKINYTSIAIKGLLFHFRPVHATVTVDGVAHSCRKVWLAPTMNGRFYGGGMMPTPDQDRLNTDGTVSVMVMNGTGKLRTLMIFPSIFSGEHVKKENAVRVWVGHEIRVQFDRPTPLQIDGETISGVTEYTMCGRMLPLQKPKISAVGE
;
A
#
# COMPACT_ATOMS: atom_id res chain seq x y z
N MET A 1 -11.02 13.87 26.69
CA MET A 1 -10.30 13.11 25.64
C MET A 1 -11.03 11.80 25.38
N ASN A 2 -11.41 11.53 24.14
CA ASN A 2 -11.96 10.26 23.73
C ASN A 2 -11.13 9.72 22.55
N TYR A 3 -11.08 8.40 22.45
CA TYR A 3 -10.56 7.71 21.27
C TYR A 3 -11.73 7.42 20.32
N GLN A 4 -11.76 8.10 19.19
CA GLN A 4 -12.76 7.94 18.14
C GLN A 4 -12.29 6.82 17.20
N ILE A 5 -12.80 5.61 17.34
CA ILE A 5 -12.28 4.41 16.69
C ILE A 5 -13.07 4.13 15.41
N LEU A 6 -12.43 4.37 14.25
CA LEU A 6 -12.96 4.02 12.93
C LEU A 6 -12.62 2.57 12.61
N PHE A 7 -13.62 1.73 12.41
CA PHE A 7 -13.39 0.34 12.01
C PHE A 7 -14.16 -0.01 10.72
N ASN A 8 -13.60 -0.95 9.96
CA ASN A 8 -14.28 -1.52 8.81
C ASN A 8 -14.83 -2.89 9.20
N PRO A 9 -16.17 -3.09 9.29
CA PRO A 9 -16.77 -4.34 9.71
C PRO A 9 -16.41 -5.51 8.80
N TYR A 10 -16.12 -5.24 7.52
CA TYR A 10 -15.73 -6.28 6.53
C TYR A 10 -14.24 -6.65 6.60
N ALA A 11 -13.41 -5.90 7.33
CA ALA A 11 -12.00 -6.24 7.50
C ALA A 11 -11.83 -7.58 8.24
N GLY A 12 -10.72 -8.29 7.98
CA GLY A 12 -10.41 -9.53 8.67
C GLY A 12 -11.46 -10.63 8.50
N ASN A 13 -12.09 -10.74 7.33
CA ASN A 13 -13.19 -11.68 7.05
C ASN A 13 -14.44 -11.44 7.93
N GLY A 14 -14.86 -10.19 8.08
CA GLY A 14 -16.04 -9.82 8.86
C GLY A 14 -15.82 -9.73 10.37
N ARG A 15 -14.56 -9.72 10.83
CA ARG A 15 -14.21 -9.59 12.25
C ARG A 15 -13.72 -8.19 12.64
N GLY A 16 -13.85 -7.22 11.75
CA GLY A 16 -13.27 -5.88 11.92
C GLY A 16 -13.70 -5.19 13.21
N GLU A 17 -14.96 -5.31 13.60
CA GLU A 17 -15.48 -4.76 14.86
C GLU A 17 -14.86 -5.47 16.08
N ALA A 18 -14.87 -6.80 16.12
CA ALA A 18 -14.29 -7.57 17.22
C ALA A 18 -12.77 -7.34 17.35
N GLU A 19 -12.07 -7.14 16.25
CA GLU A 19 -10.64 -6.76 16.27
C GLU A 19 -10.45 -5.33 16.79
N ALA A 20 -11.30 -4.37 16.43
CA ALA A 20 -11.25 -3.01 16.94
C ALA A 20 -11.51 -2.93 18.44
N GLN A 21 -12.42 -3.77 18.99
CA GLN A 21 -12.73 -3.85 20.41
C GLN A 21 -11.50 -4.23 21.27
N LYS A 22 -10.50 -4.89 20.70
CA LYS A 22 -9.24 -5.22 21.40
C LYS A 22 -8.44 -3.98 21.79
N LEU A 23 -8.71 -2.82 21.17
CA LEU A 23 -8.10 -1.54 21.54
C LEU A 23 -8.35 -1.16 23.00
N SER A 24 -9.42 -1.67 23.64
CA SER A 24 -9.69 -1.47 25.06
C SER A 24 -8.57 -2.00 25.98
N ALA A 25 -7.74 -2.92 25.50
CA ALA A 25 -6.57 -3.40 26.25
C ALA A 25 -5.38 -2.42 26.22
N TYR A 26 -5.34 -1.51 25.25
CA TYR A 26 -4.23 -0.55 25.07
C TYR A 26 -4.61 0.87 25.46
N LEU A 27 -5.87 1.26 25.24
CA LEU A 27 -6.36 2.62 25.43
C LEU A 27 -7.22 2.68 26.70
N THR A 28 -6.58 2.93 27.84
CA THR A 28 -7.21 2.85 29.17
C THR A 28 -7.42 4.19 29.84
N ASP A 29 -6.92 5.27 29.22
CA ASP A 29 -6.88 6.62 29.79
C ASP A 29 -7.93 7.58 29.20
N GLY A 30 -8.88 7.05 28.37
CA GLY A 30 -9.94 7.82 27.75
C GLY A 30 -11.17 7.01 27.41
N GLY A 31 -12.24 7.68 26.96
CA GLY A 31 -13.45 7.04 26.48
C GLY A 31 -13.21 6.42 25.10
N LEU A 32 -13.83 5.25 24.83
CA LEU A 32 -13.76 4.59 23.51
C LEU A 32 -15.09 4.75 22.80
N VAL A 33 -15.08 5.41 21.65
CA VAL A 33 -16.25 5.61 20.80
C VAL A 33 -16.02 4.94 19.45
N TYR A 34 -16.86 3.98 19.10
CA TYR A 34 -16.68 3.15 17.89
C TYR A 34 -17.56 3.66 16.75
N HIS A 35 -16.97 3.84 15.57
CA HIS A 35 -17.63 4.28 14.36
C HIS A 35 -17.42 3.27 13.23
N ASN A 36 -18.51 2.79 12.65
CA ASN A 36 -18.46 2.00 11.44
C ASN A 36 -18.15 2.91 10.25
N MET A 37 -16.95 2.78 9.66
CA MET A 37 -16.53 3.65 8.57
C MET A 37 -17.39 3.51 7.30
N THR A 38 -18.16 2.42 7.15
CA THR A 38 -19.04 2.23 5.99
C THR A 38 -20.34 3.04 6.10
N GLU A 39 -20.65 3.57 7.28
CA GLU A 39 -21.81 4.42 7.56
C GLU A 39 -21.48 5.91 7.49
N ILE A 40 -20.18 6.27 7.43
CA ILE A 40 -19.75 7.66 7.32
C ILE A 40 -20.04 8.15 5.89
N LYS A 41 -20.99 9.05 5.78
CA LYS A 41 -21.40 9.65 4.50
C LYS A 41 -20.49 10.80 4.06
N SER A 42 -19.89 11.50 5.01
CA SER A 42 -19.00 12.64 4.79
C SER A 42 -17.95 12.71 5.89
N TYR A 43 -16.70 12.57 5.54
CA TYR A 43 -15.60 12.78 6.50
C TYR A 43 -15.47 14.24 6.92
N ALA A 44 -15.80 15.22 6.07
CA ALA A 44 -15.83 16.62 6.47
C ALA A 44 -16.78 16.84 7.64
N SER A 45 -18.03 16.38 7.52
CA SER A 45 -19.01 16.49 8.61
C SER A 45 -18.63 15.64 9.83
N PHE A 46 -18.02 14.48 9.62
CA PHE A 46 -17.53 13.67 10.74
C PHE A 46 -16.41 14.39 11.51
N PHE A 47 -15.48 15.04 10.82
CA PHE A 47 -14.40 15.80 11.45
C PHE A 47 -14.90 17.00 12.26
N GLU A 48 -16.02 17.63 11.86
CA GLU A 48 -16.66 18.69 12.62
C GLU A 48 -17.23 18.23 13.96
N THR A 49 -17.47 16.92 14.13
CA THR A 49 -17.96 16.36 15.41
C THR A 49 -16.85 16.06 16.40
N LEU A 50 -15.57 16.07 15.98
CA LEU A 50 -14.42 15.74 16.81
C LEU A 50 -14.06 16.91 17.72
N SER A 51 -13.80 16.62 19.01
CA SER A 51 -13.22 17.58 19.94
C SER A 51 -11.71 17.69 19.70
N GLY A 52 -11.12 18.87 19.89
CA GLY A 52 -9.67 19.06 19.75
C GLY A 52 -8.80 18.23 20.70
N GLU A 53 -9.41 17.62 21.74
CA GLU A 53 -8.75 16.70 22.65
C GLU A 53 -8.91 15.21 22.26
N ASP A 54 -9.65 14.91 21.19
CA ASP A 54 -9.86 13.53 20.76
C ASP A 54 -8.66 13.00 19.97
N ILE A 55 -8.58 11.67 19.86
CA ILE A 55 -7.63 10.97 19.02
C ILE A 55 -8.44 10.06 18.08
N LEU A 56 -8.22 10.20 16.78
CA LEU A 56 -8.83 9.34 15.78
C LEU A 56 -8.00 8.08 15.60
N VAL A 57 -8.56 6.91 15.86
CA VAL A 57 -7.87 5.62 15.69
C VAL A 57 -8.47 4.84 14.54
N ILE A 58 -7.69 4.56 13.51
CA ILE A 58 -8.11 3.72 12.40
C ILE A 58 -7.75 2.27 12.72
N ALA A 59 -8.77 1.43 12.92
CA ALA A 59 -8.61 0.01 13.18
C ALA A 59 -8.96 -0.81 11.92
N GLY A 60 -7.93 -1.38 11.27
CA GLY A 60 -8.15 -2.11 10.02
C GLY A 60 -6.86 -2.66 9.41
N GLY A 61 -6.95 -3.16 8.19
CA GLY A 61 -5.79 -3.52 7.36
C GLY A 61 -5.41 -2.39 6.41
N ASP A 62 -4.43 -2.67 5.52
CA ASP A 62 -3.96 -1.70 4.51
C ASP A 62 -5.10 -1.13 3.65
N GLY A 63 -6.05 -1.96 3.22
CA GLY A 63 -7.22 -1.50 2.45
C GLY A 63 -8.13 -0.54 3.23
N THR A 64 -8.27 -0.72 4.55
CA THR A 64 -9.02 0.21 5.41
C THR A 64 -8.31 1.57 5.47
N LEU A 65 -7.01 1.56 5.67
CA LEU A 65 -6.20 2.77 5.72
C LEU A 65 -6.14 3.47 4.35
N ASN A 66 -5.97 2.70 3.27
CA ASN A 66 -6.01 3.23 1.90
C ASN A 66 -7.35 3.91 1.58
N ARG A 67 -8.46 3.29 1.96
CA ARG A 67 -9.79 3.90 1.80
C ARG A 67 -9.88 5.21 2.57
N PHE A 68 -9.46 5.23 3.85
CA PHE A 68 -9.47 6.45 4.66
C PHE A 68 -8.68 7.58 3.99
N VAL A 69 -7.44 7.33 3.54
CA VAL A 69 -6.61 8.38 2.95
C VAL A 69 -7.16 8.91 1.61
N ASN A 70 -7.86 8.08 0.84
CA ASN A 70 -8.48 8.50 -0.41
C ASN A 70 -9.83 9.19 -0.20
N ASP A 71 -10.65 8.72 0.75
CA ASP A 71 -11.94 9.35 1.10
C ASP A 71 -11.75 10.71 1.81
N THR A 72 -10.57 10.95 2.39
CA THR A 72 -10.21 12.22 3.05
C THR A 72 -9.25 13.08 2.24
N ASP A 73 -9.07 12.79 0.94
CA ASP A 73 -8.18 13.61 0.10
C ASP A 73 -8.68 15.06 0.04
N GLY A 74 -7.77 16.01 0.33
CA GLY A 74 -8.10 17.44 0.43
C GLY A 74 -8.71 17.89 1.76
N LEU A 75 -8.97 16.98 2.70
CA LEU A 75 -9.43 17.31 4.06
C LEU A 75 -8.25 17.30 5.05
N ILE A 76 -8.36 18.13 6.08
CA ILE A 76 -7.42 18.14 7.21
C ILE A 76 -8.15 17.53 8.41
N CYS A 77 -7.63 16.42 8.94
CA CYS A 77 -8.13 15.88 10.19
C CYS A 77 -7.74 16.82 11.34
N PRO A 78 -8.70 17.28 12.18
CA PRO A 78 -8.43 18.27 13.22
C PRO A 78 -7.74 17.69 14.45
N VAL A 79 -7.61 16.35 14.54
CA VAL A 79 -7.06 15.62 15.69
C VAL A 79 -5.98 14.64 15.22
N PRO A 80 -5.07 14.19 16.13
CA PRO A 80 -4.07 13.18 15.80
C PRO A 80 -4.71 11.90 15.27
N VAL A 81 -4.11 11.33 14.21
CA VAL A 81 -4.56 10.08 13.60
C VAL A 81 -3.63 8.95 14.02
N TRP A 82 -4.19 7.95 14.66
CA TRP A 82 -3.50 6.73 15.06
C TRP A 82 -3.95 5.55 14.22
N TYR A 83 -3.12 4.53 14.14
CA TYR A 83 -3.43 3.32 13.39
C TYR A 83 -3.20 2.07 14.26
N TYR A 84 -4.13 1.14 14.16
CA TYR A 84 -4.08 -0.19 14.76
C TYR A 84 -4.32 -1.24 13.68
N ALA A 85 -3.30 -2.04 13.39
CA ALA A 85 -3.33 -3.00 12.31
C ALA A 85 -4.07 -4.29 12.70
N THR A 86 -5.23 -4.52 12.05
CA THR A 86 -6.05 -5.73 12.27
C THR A 86 -6.16 -6.62 11.02
N GLY A 87 -5.51 -6.22 9.92
CA GLY A 87 -5.52 -6.95 8.66
C GLY A 87 -4.68 -8.22 8.67
N SER A 88 -4.65 -8.91 7.53
CA SER A 88 -3.84 -10.11 7.33
C SER A 88 -2.47 -9.84 6.69
N GLY A 89 -2.33 -8.78 5.90
CA GLY A 89 -1.07 -8.36 5.26
C GLY A 89 -0.33 -7.36 6.14
N ASN A 90 -0.96 -6.22 6.41
CA ASN A 90 -0.45 -5.13 7.23
C ASN A 90 0.93 -4.62 6.75
N ASP A 91 1.06 -4.44 5.44
CA ASP A 91 2.30 -4.02 4.79
C ASP A 91 2.79 -2.65 5.30
N PHE A 92 1.85 -1.70 5.48
CA PHE A 92 2.16 -0.41 6.10
C PHE A 92 2.71 -0.58 7.54
N TRP A 93 2.07 -1.43 8.34
CA TRP A 93 2.47 -1.70 9.72
C TRP A 93 3.86 -2.34 9.82
N CYS A 94 4.11 -3.34 8.96
CA CYS A 94 5.41 -3.98 8.84
C CYS A 94 6.51 -2.98 8.44
N ASP A 95 6.18 -2.03 7.57
CA ASP A 95 7.13 -1.00 7.12
C ASP A 95 7.50 -0.02 8.24
N LEU A 96 6.62 0.19 9.22
CA LEU A 96 6.93 0.91 10.45
C LEU A 96 7.77 0.09 11.45
N GLY A 97 8.16 -1.14 11.12
CA GLY A 97 8.89 -2.05 12.01
C GLY A 97 8.04 -2.63 13.13
N ARG A 98 6.70 -2.62 12.98
CA ARG A 98 5.76 -3.08 14.00
C ARG A 98 5.31 -4.51 13.78
N LYS A 99 4.93 -5.16 14.88
CA LYS A 99 4.35 -6.51 14.91
C LYS A 99 2.83 -6.44 15.11
N LYS A 100 2.16 -7.53 14.81
CA LYS A 100 0.69 -7.57 14.81
C LYS A 100 0.04 -7.19 16.15
N GLU A 101 0.67 -7.55 17.25
CA GLU A 101 0.19 -7.32 18.61
C GLU A 101 0.68 -6.01 19.24
N ASP A 102 1.42 -5.19 18.48
CA ASP A 102 1.89 -3.90 18.99
C ASP A 102 0.71 -2.92 19.19
N PRO A 103 0.80 -2.02 20.19
CA PRO A 103 -0.22 -1.02 20.46
C PRO A 103 -0.37 -0.05 19.27
N PRO A 104 -1.51 0.65 19.17
CA PRO A 104 -1.73 1.65 18.12
C PRO A 104 -0.68 2.77 18.21
N VAL A 105 -0.35 3.36 17.07
CA VAL A 105 0.66 4.42 16.97
C VAL A 105 0.14 5.60 16.15
N CYS A 106 0.64 6.80 16.46
CA CYS A 106 0.39 8.00 15.66
C CYS A 106 1.01 7.85 14.26
N ILE A 107 0.21 8.10 13.24
CA ILE A 107 0.63 7.99 11.83
C ILE A 107 0.56 9.31 11.07
N ASP A 108 0.30 10.43 11.71
CA ASP A 108 0.25 11.76 11.08
C ASP A 108 1.44 12.06 10.15
N PRO A 109 2.70 11.75 10.54
CA PRO A 109 3.84 12.02 9.66
C PRO A 109 3.77 11.27 8.34
N TYR A 110 3.10 10.12 8.33
CA TYR A 110 2.99 9.23 7.17
C TYR A 110 1.79 9.56 6.28
N LEU A 111 0.85 10.37 6.75
CA LEU A 111 -0.35 10.78 6.00
C LEU A 111 -0.18 12.13 5.32
N LYS A 112 0.82 12.91 5.74
CA LYS A 112 1.11 14.20 5.13
C LYS A 112 1.71 14.02 3.73
N ASP A 113 1.13 14.70 2.76
CA ASP A 113 1.65 14.80 1.40
C ASP A 113 2.00 13.41 0.78
N LEU A 114 1.07 12.46 0.87
CA LEU A 114 1.26 11.14 0.28
C LEU A 114 1.51 11.26 -1.23
N PRO A 115 2.39 10.40 -1.80
CA PRO A 115 2.52 10.27 -3.24
C PRO A 115 1.18 10.03 -3.92
N THR A 116 1.10 10.42 -5.16
CA THR A 116 -0.13 10.25 -5.94
C THR A 116 0.13 9.49 -7.22
N VAL A 117 -0.83 8.70 -7.65
CA VAL A 117 -0.81 8.03 -8.95
C VAL A 117 -1.97 8.49 -9.79
N THR A 118 -1.67 8.77 -11.06
CA THR A 118 -2.69 9.05 -12.08
C THR A 118 -2.78 7.87 -13.04
N VAL A 119 -3.96 7.29 -13.13
CA VAL A 119 -4.29 6.19 -14.03
C VAL A 119 -5.64 6.41 -14.68
N LYS A 120 -5.75 6.25 -16.00
CA LYS A 120 -6.99 6.51 -16.78
C LYS A 120 -7.62 7.89 -16.47
N GLY A 121 -6.80 8.91 -16.28
CA GLY A 121 -7.23 10.28 -15.96
C GLY A 121 -7.75 10.51 -14.54
N LYS A 122 -7.72 9.48 -13.68
CA LYS A 122 -8.12 9.60 -12.27
C LYS A 122 -6.88 9.56 -11.37
N ARG A 123 -6.86 10.44 -10.37
CA ARG A 123 -5.80 10.56 -9.36
C ARG A 123 -6.19 9.82 -8.09
N TYR A 124 -5.22 9.14 -7.47
CA TYR A 124 -5.35 8.46 -6.18
C TYR A 124 -4.14 8.77 -5.32
N ARG A 125 -4.32 8.83 -4.01
CA ARG A 125 -3.22 8.84 -3.03
C ARG A 125 -2.71 7.42 -2.84
N VAL A 126 -1.40 7.26 -2.68
CA VAL A 126 -0.75 5.96 -2.57
C VAL A 126 -0.13 5.82 -1.19
N LEU A 127 -0.56 4.80 -0.46
CA LEU A 127 -0.04 4.51 0.87
C LEU A 127 1.25 3.68 0.79
N ASN A 128 1.20 2.50 0.17
CA ASN A 128 2.32 1.57 0.06
C ASN A 128 2.92 1.57 -1.34
N GLY A 129 2.11 1.37 -2.36
CA GLY A 129 2.61 1.33 -3.73
C GLY A 129 1.58 0.94 -4.77
N VAL A 130 2.05 1.01 -6.02
CA VAL A 130 1.32 0.63 -7.23
C VAL A 130 1.97 -0.62 -7.78
N GLY A 131 1.22 -1.71 -7.90
CA GLY A 131 1.70 -2.94 -8.51
C GLY A 131 1.26 -3.06 -9.97
N TYR A 132 2.19 -3.41 -10.88
CA TYR A 132 1.89 -3.55 -12.30
C TYR A 132 2.60 -4.76 -12.90
N GLY A 133 1.85 -5.60 -13.59
CA GLY A 133 2.32 -6.86 -14.12
C GLY A 133 1.67 -8.07 -13.45
N ILE A 134 2.46 -9.05 -13.02
CA ILE A 134 1.93 -10.29 -12.41
C ILE A 134 1.16 -10.03 -11.10
N ASP A 135 1.50 -9.02 -10.34
CA ASP A 135 0.80 -8.65 -9.11
C ASP A 135 -0.59 -8.08 -9.38
N GLY A 136 -0.74 -7.18 -10.36
CA GLY A 136 -2.06 -6.74 -10.82
C GLY A 136 -2.92 -7.91 -11.31
N TYR A 137 -2.33 -8.84 -12.05
CA TYR A 137 -2.98 -10.08 -12.43
C TYR A 137 -3.42 -10.92 -11.21
N CYS A 138 -2.57 -11.02 -10.19
CA CYS A 138 -2.90 -11.77 -8.98
C CYS A 138 -4.08 -11.13 -8.22
N CYS A 139 -4.13 -9.81 -8.13
CA CYS A 139 -5.23 -9.09 -7.52
C CYS A 139 -6.53 -9.30 -8.31
N GLU A 140 -6.50 -9.16 -9.64
CA GLU A 140 -7.67 -9.39 -10.50
C GLU A 140 -8.22 -10.81 -10.38
N VAL A 141 -7.37 -11.83 -10.33
CA VAL A 141 -7.78 -13.24 -10.12
C VAL A 141 -8.32 -13.43 -8.71
N GLY A 142 -7.68 -12.81 -7.70
CA GLY A 142 -8.12 -12.83 -6.32
C GLY A 142 -9.53 -12.25 -6.16
N ASP A 143 -9.82 -11.13 -6.78
CA ASP A 143 -11.14 -10.48 -6.73
C ASP A 143 -12.22 -11.36 -7.38
N ARG A 144 -11.93 -11.98 -8.52
CA ARG A 144 -12.85 -12.95 -9.15
C ARG A 144 -13.13 -14.15 -8.24
N LEU A 145 -12.12 -14.66 -7.53
CA LEU A 145 -12.29 -15.78 -6.61
C LEU A 145 -13.09 -15.38 -5.36
N ARG A 146 -12.90 -14.16 -4.84
CA ARG A 146 -13.72 -13.63 -3.73
C ARG A 146 -15.19 -13.53 -4.11
N ALA A 147 -15.48 -13.04 -5.32
CA ALA A 147 -16.85 -12.93 -5.81
C ALA A 147 -17.54 -14.29 -5.97
N SER A 148 -16.78 -15.37 -6.19
CA SER A 148 -17.30 -16.74 -6.43
C SER A 148 -17.24 -17.67 -5.24
N SER A 149 -16.46 -17.38 -4.20
CA SER A 149 -16.23 -18.28 -3.05
C SER A 149 -15.79 -17.52 -1.80
N ALA A 150 -16.29 -17.94 -0.64
CA ALA A 150 -15.87 -17.46 0.69
C ALA A 150 -14.52 -18.05 1.17
N LYS A 151 -13.83 -18.86 0.35
CA LYS A 151 -12.57 -19.50 0.75
C LYS A 151 -11.42 -18.50 0.83
N LYS A 152 -10.49 -18.72 1.76
CA LYS A 152 -9.27 -17.94 1.90
C LYS A 152 -8.44 -18.02 0.60
N ILE A 153 -8.08 -16.85 0.04
CA ILE A 153 -7.32 -16.75 -1.19
C ILE A 153 -5.84 -16.95 -0.89
N ASN A 154 -5.20 -17.81 -1.66
CA ASN A 154 -3.74 -18.00 -1.62
C ASN A 154 -3.09 -17.29 -2.80
N TYR A 155 -2.68 -16.04 -2.59
CA TYR A 155 -2.04 -15.21 -3.61
C TYR A 155 -0.72 -15.79 -4.13
N THR A 156 0.06 -16.46 -3.29
CA THR A 156 1.29 -17.14 -3.71
C THR A 156 0.99 -18.23 -4.74
N SER A 157 -0.04 -19.02 -4.53
CA SER A 157 -0.47 -20.04 -5.50
C SER A 157 -0.96 -19.41 -6.81
N ILE A 158 -1.67 -18.28 -6.75
CA ILE A 158 -2.11 -17.53 -7.93
C ILE A 158 -0.89 -17.00 -8.70
N ALA A 159 0.09 -16.42 -8.00
CA ALA A 159 1.31 -15.91 -8.61
C ALA A 159 2.12 -17.02 -9.31
N ILE A 160 2.32 -18.16 -8.65
CA ILE A 160 3.03 -19.31 -9.23
C ILE A 160 2.31 -19.83 -10.47
N LYS A 161 0.99 -20.05 -10.41
CA LYS A 161 0.18 -20.49 -11.56
C LYS A 161 0.17 -19.44 -12.67
N GLY A 162 0.07 -18.17 -12.29
CA GLY A 162 0.15 -17.04 -13.20
C GLY A 162 1.47 -17.04 -13.98
N LEU A 163 2.60 -17.09 -13.28
CA LEU A 163 3.94 -17.13 -13.88
C LEU A 163 4.12 -18.32 -14.85
N LEU A 164 3.63 -19.50 -14.45
CA LEU A 164 3.83 -20.71 -15.26
C LEU A 164 2.91 -20.77 -16.48
N PHE A 165 1.63 -20.44 -16.34
CA PHE A 165 0.63 -20.81 -17.32
C PHE A 165 -0.13 -19.66 -17.97
N HIS A 166 -0.37 -18.56 -17.24
CA HIS A 166 -1.34 -17.55 -17.66
C HIS A 166 -0.74 -16.20 -18.01
N PHE A 167 0.21 -15.71 -17.21
CA PHE A 167 0.79 -14.41 -17.45
C PHE A 167 1.90 -14.47 -18.51
N ARG A 168 1.85 -13.53 -19.45
CA ARG A 168 2.92 -13.33 -20.45
C ARG A 168 3.60 -12.01 -20.17
N PRO A 169 4.95 -11.98 -20.09
CA PRO A 169 5.66 -10.74 -19.86
C PRO A 169 5.41 -9.75 -21.00
N VAL A 170 5.39 -8.48 -20.65
CA VAL A 170 5.13 -7.35 -21.54
C VAL A 170 6.44 -6.63 -21.91
N HIS A 171 6.40 -5.74 -22.89
CA HIS A 171 7.42 -4.72 -23.06
C HIS A 171 6.97 -3.46 -22.34
N ALA A 172 7.90 -2.80 -21.64
CA ALA A 172 7.61 -1.59 -20.92
C ALA A 172 8.60 -0.48 -21.27
N THR A 173 8.12 0.75 -21.24
CA THR A 173 8.94 1.95 -21.09
C THR A 173 8.72 2.49 -19.70
N VAL A 174 9.80 2.59 -18.92
CA VAL A 174 9.80 3.20 -17.60
C VAL A 174 10.51 4.54 -17.72
N THR A 175 9.80 5.61 -17.46
CA THR A 175 10.39 6.97 -17.49
C THR A 175 10.51 7.46 -16.05
N VAL A 176 11.72 7.85 -15.65
CA VAL A 176 12.03 8.36 -14.32
C VAL A 176 12.61 9.77 -14.49
N ASP A 177 11.92 10.77 -13.97
CA ASP A 177 12.28 12.18 -14.06
C ASP A 177 12.68 12.59 -15.49
N GLY A 178 11.87 12.16 -16.48
CA GLY A 178 12.07 12.44 -17.90
C GLY A 178 13.04 11.50 -18.63
N VAL A 179 13.79 10.64 -17.93
CA VAL A 179 14.72 9.68 -18.53
C VAL A 179 14.02 8.37 -18.82
N ALA A 180 13.91 7.97 -20.09
CA ALA A 180 13.21 6.77 -20.52
C ALA A 180 14.12 5.53 -20.56
N HIS A 181 13.66 4.43 -19.99
CA HIS A 181 14.31 3.12 -19.97
C HIS A 181 13.41 2.08 -20.66
N SER A 182 13.90 1.49 -21.76
CA SER A 182 13.18 0.41 -22.44
C SER A 182 13.46 -0.94 -21.79
N CYS A 183 12.42 -1.65 -21.38
CA CYS A 183 12.51 -2.93 -20.68
C CYS A 183 11.75 -4.00 -21.45
N ARG A 184 12.45 -5.08 -21.84
CA ARG A 184 11.85 -6.22 -22.55
C ARG A 184 11.53 -7.35 -21.58
N LYS A 185 10.43 -8.07 -21.83
CA LYS A 185 9.98 -9.21 -21.01
C LYS A 185 9.83 -8.83 -19.55
N VAL A 186 9.04 -7.79 -19.26
CA VAL A 186 8.73 -7.34 -17.91
C VAL A 186 7.68 -8.25 -17.30
N TRP A 187 8.02 -8.82 -16.15
CA TRP A 187 7.13 -9.65 -15.35
C TRP A 187 6.42 -8.83 -14.28
N LEU A 188 7.12 -7.86 -13.71
CA LEU A 188 6.70 -7.08 -12.56
C LEU A 188 7.35 -5.70 -12.62
N ALA A 189 6.56 -4.65 -12.40
CA ALA A 189 7.04 -3.26 -12.37
C ALA A 189 6.27 -2.44 -11.30
N PRO A 190 6.42 -2.75 -9.99
CA PRO A 190 5.81 -1.95 -8.94
C PRO A 190 6.54 -0.63 -8.75
N THR A 191 5.78 0.42 -8.46
CA THR A 191 6.31 1.71 -7.97
C THR A 191 5.87 1.91 -6.53
N MET A 192 6.82 2.16 -5.65
CA MET A 192 6.65 2.06 -4.20
C MET A 192 6.90 3.38 -3.48
N ASN A 193 6.05 3.66 -2.48
CA ASN A 193 6.24 4.68 -1.47
C ASN A 193 6.88 4.10 -0.20
N GLY A 194 6.53 2.88 0.16
CA GLY A 194 7.14 2.11 1.24
C GLY A 194 7.94 0.92 0.72
N ARG A 195 8.47 0.11 1.62
CA ARG A 195 9.23 -1.12 1.26
C ARG A 195 8.33 -2.29 0.93
N PHE A 196 7.17 -2.40 1.60
CA PHE A 196 6.31 -3.59 1.59
C PHE A 196 5.01 -3.37 0.84
N TYR A 197 4.53 -4.42 0.16
CA TYR A 197 3.20 -4.52 -0.41
C TYR A 197 2.82 -5.99 -0.63
N GLY A 198 1.54 -6.26 -0.90
CA GLY A 198 1.05 -7.57 -1.31
C GLY A 198 1.22 -8.67 -0.26
N GLY A 199 1.28 -8.32 1.02
CA GLY A 199 1.38 -9.24 2.14
C GLY A 199 2.80 -9.69 2.44
N GLY A 200 3.76 -8.77 2.47
CA GLY A 200 5.13 -8.97 2.88
C GLY A 200 6.17 -9.03 1.77
N MET A 201 5.81 -8.83 0.51
CA MET A 201 6.79 -8.61 -0.55
C MET A 201 7.51 -7.28 -0.34
N MET A 202 8.81 -7.23 -0.58
CA MET A 202 9.68 -6.08 -0.37
C MET A 202 10.40 -5.70 -1.69
N PRO A 203 9.67 -5.14 -2.69
CA PRO A 203 10.24 -4.90 -4.02
C PRO A 203 11.35 -3.84 -4.04
N THR A 204 11.29 -2.87 -3.15
CA THR A 204 12.25 -1.78 -3.03
C THR A 204 12.76 -1.67 -1.58
N PRO A 205 13.69 -2.56 -1.15
CA PRO A 205 14.11 -2.68 0.25
C PRO A 205 14.75 -1.40 0.82
N ASP A 206 15.32 -0.57 -0.04
CA ASP A 206 15.98 0.69 0.35
C ASP A 206 15.04 1.91 0.32
N GLN A 207 13.75 1.73 -0.05
CA GLN A 207 12.78 2.83 -0.04
C GLN A 207 12.42 3.23 1.39
N ASP A 208 12.55 4.53 1.67
CA ASP A 208 12.06 5.13 2.91
C ASP A 208 10.83 6.00 2.60
N ARG A 209 9.68 5.64 3.17
CA ARG A 209 8.44 6.41 3.00
C ARG A 209 8.50 7.82 3.60
N LEU A 210 9.47 8.09 4.47
CA LEU A 210 9.75 9.39 5.05
C LEU A 210 11.05 10.00 4.52
N ASN A 211 11.56 9.56 3.34
CA ASN A 211 12.74 10.19 2.76
C ASN A 211 12.52 11.71 2.57
N THR A 212 13.55 12.49 2.80
CA THR A 212 13.47 13.96 2.77
C THR A 212 13.27 14.52 1.38
N ASP A 213 13.65 13.77 0.36
CA ASP A 213 13.60 14.22 -1.04
C ASP A 213 12.22 14.03 -1.65
N GLY A 214 11.33 13.28 -0.99
CA GLY A 214 9.98 13.01 -1.49
C GLY A 214 9.92 12.01 -2.65
N THR A 215 11.02 11.30 -2.93
CA THR A 215 11.11 10.35 -4.04
C THR A 215 10.36 9.05 -3.81
N VAL A 216 9.99 8.38 -4.89
CA VAL A 216 9.45 7.03 -4.95
C VAL A 216 10.38 6.13 -5.74
N SER A 217 10.26 4.81 -5.56
CA SER A 217 11.13 3.84 -6.24
C SER A 217 10.33 2.91 -7.13
N VAL A 218 10.79 2.66 -8.35
CA VAL A 218 10.25 1.61 -9.23
C VAL A 218 11.24 0.45 -9.33
N MET A 219 10.74 -0.76 -9.08
CA MET A 219 11.48 -1.99 -9.35
C MET A 219 10.97 -2.63 -10.64
N VAL A 220 11.85 -3.09 -11.50
CA VAL A 220 11.48 -3.82 -12.72
C VAL A 220 12.16 -5.17 -12.74
N MET A 221 11.37 -6.24 -12.73
CA MET A 221 11.85 -7.60 -12.95
C MET A 221 11.61 -7.97 -14.40
N ASN A 222 12.70 -8.09 -15.18
CA ASN A 222 12.61 -8.25 -16.64
C ASN A 222 13.72 -9.11 -17.25
N GLY A 223 13.61 -9.37 -18.55
CA GLY A 223 14.65 -10.03 -19.37
C GLY A 223 14.80 -11.53 -19.14
N THR A 224 14.07 -12.12 -18.20
CA THR A 224 14.21 -13.54 -17.80
C THR A 224 13.12 -14.42 -18.40
N GLY A 225 13.42 -15.73 -18.51
CA GLY A 225 12.42 -16.76 -18.82
C GLY A 225 11.63 -17.17 -17.56
N LYS A 226 10.49 -17.85 -17.77
CA LYS A 226 9.57 -18.27 -16.70
C LYS A 226 10.25 -18.97 -15.50
N LEU A 227 11.08 -19.97 -15.77
CA LEU A 227 11.76 -20.75 -14.72
C LEU A 227 12.70 -19.89 -13.91
N ARG A 228 13.49 -19.03 -14.55
CA ARG A 228 14.40 -18.13 -13.86
C ARG A 228 13.64 -17.10 -13.03
N THR A 229 12.55 -16.54 -13.58
CA THR A 229 11.69 -15.63 -12.81
C THR A 229 11.11 -16.31 -11.58
N LEU A 230 10.64 -17.56 -11.72
CA LEU A 230 10.09 -18.33 -10.60
C LEU A 230 11.15 -18.62 -9.52
N MET A 231 12.41 -18.83 -9.89
CA MET A 231 13.51 -19.01 -8.93
C MET A 231 13.89 -17.72 -8.20
N ILE A 232 13.77 -16.56 -8.88
CA ILE A 232 14.10 -15.26 -8.29
C ILE A 232 12.93 -14.74 -7.42
N PHE A 233 11.68 -14.99 -7.81
CA PHE A 233 10.49 -14.41 -7.22
C PHE A 233 10.41 -14.57 -5.69
N PRO A 234 10.72 -15.72 -5.07
CA PRO A 234 10.68 -15.86 -3.61
C PRO A 234 11.63 -14.92 -2.87
N SER A 235 12.76 -14.52 -3.49
CA SER A 235 13.72 -13.61 -2.86
C SER A 235 13.21 -12.16 -2.73
N ILE A 236 12.02 -11.85 -3.31
CA ILE A 236 11.37 -10.55 -3.12
C ILE A 236 10.90 -10.35 -1.67
N PHE A 237 10.58 -11.44 -0.96
CA PHE A 237 10.17 -11.37 0.45
C PHE A 237 11.31 -11.03 1.41
N SER A 238 12.55 -11.28 1.01
CA SER A 238 13.76 -10.94 1.78
C SER A 238 14.49 -9.71 1.24
N GLY A 239 14.02 -9.10 0.14
CA GLY A 239 14.70 -8.00 -0.53
C GLY A 239 15.96 -8.42 -1.33
N GLU A 240 16.33 -9.71 -1.32
CA GLU A 240 17.56 -10.22 -1.96
C GLU A 240 17.51 -10.21 -3.50
N HIS A 241 16.33 -10.06 -4.09
CA HIS A 241 16.13 -10.01 -5.54
C HIS A 241 16.85 -8.82 -6.19
N VAL A 242 17.02 -7.69 -5.50
CA VAL A 242 17.72 -6.50 -6.02
C VAL A 242 19.20 -6.77 -6.34
N LYS A 243 19.81 -7.77 -5.70
CA LYS A 243 21.17 -8.22 -6.01
C LYS A 243 21.29 -8.97 -7.35
N LYS A 244 20.17 -9.27 -8.01
CA LYS A 244 20.13 -9.96 -9.31
C LYS A 244 20.07 -8.95 -10.47
N GLU A 245 21.08 -8.10 -10.61
CA GLU A 245 21.14 -6.96 -11.54
C GLU A 245 20.85 -7.31 -13.01
N ASN A 246 21.07 -8.56 -13.41
CA ASN A 246 20.77 -9.05 -14.74
C ASN A 246 19.28 -9.43 -14.95
N ALA A 247 18.45 -9.29 -13.91
CA ALA A 247 17.03 -9.63 -13.92
C ALA A 247 16.16 -8.57 -13.23
N VAL A 248 16.76 -7.78 -12.34
CA VAL A 248 16.06 -6.78 -11.54
C VAL A 248 16.81 -5.45 -11.61
N ARG A 249 16.05 -4.38 -11.79
CA ARG A 249 16.55 -3.00 -11.73
C ARG A 249 15.65 -2.18 -10.84
N VAL A 250 16.24 -1.25 -10.11
CA VAL A 250 15.53 -0.28 -9.28
C VAL A 250 15.96 1.12 -9.70
N TRP A 251 15.00 2.00 -9.88
CA TRP A 251 15.22 3.42 -10.10
C TRP A 251 14.42 4.23 -9.08
N VAL A 252 14.97 5.37 -8.72
CA VAL A 252 14.40 6.32 -7.75
C VAL A 252 14.19 7.66 -8.44
N GLY A 253 13.05 8.30 -8.23
CA GLY A 253 12.75 9.61 -8.82
C GLY A 253 11.52 10.25 -8.22
N HIS A 254 11.26 11.50 -8.63
CA HIS A 254 10.08 12.26 -8.22
C HIS A 254 8.86 11.96 -9.08
N GLU A 255 9.07 11.70 -10.36
CA GLU A 255 8.03 11.31 -11.29
C GLU A 255 8.41 10.01 -11.99
N ILE A 256 7.59 9.00 -11.84
CA ILE A 256 7.78 7.70 -12.47
C ILE A 256 6.55 7.37 -13.31
N ARG A 257 6.77 7.25 -14.63
CA ARG A 257 5.76 6.78 -15.58
C ARG A 257 6.11 5.39 -16.07
N VAL A 258 5.15 4.49 -16.02
CA VAL A 258 5.30 3.12 -16.53
C VAL A 258 4.27 2.88 -17.62
N GLN A 259 4.74 2.55 -18.82
CA GLN A 259 3.91 2.22 -19.99
C GLN A 259 4.15 0.77 -20.40
N PHE A 260 3.09 -0.01 -20.57
CA PHE A 260 3.13 -1.36 -21.13
C PHE A 260 2.64 -1.37 -22.57
N ASP A 261 3.18 -2.29 -23.37
CA ASP A 261 2.81 -2.49 -24.81
C ASP A 261 1.40 -3.06 -24.99
N ARG A 262 0.72 -3.46 -23.92
CA ARG A 262 -0.66 -3.92 -23.94
C ARG A 262 -1.38 -3.68 -22.61
N PRO A 263 -2.73 -3.62 -22.62
CA PRO A 263 -3.50 -3.50 -21.39
C PRO A 263 -3.20 -4.64 -20.42
N THR A 264 -2.91 -4.29 -19.18
CA THR A 264 -2.60 -5.22 -18.08
C THR A 264 -3.31 -4.75 -16.82
N PRO A 265 -3.76 -5.62 -15.93
CA PRO A 265 -4.28 -5.22 -14.63
C PRO A 265 -3.21 -4.52 -13.80
N LEU A 266 -3.63 -3.47 -13.10
CA LEU A 266 -2.83 -2.71 -12.14
C LEU A 266 -3.52 -2.78 -10.78
N GLN A 267 -2.78 -2.72 -9.69
CA GLN A 267 -3.31 -2.56 -8.35
C GLN A 267 -2.72 -1.32 -7.68
N ILE A 268 -3.51 -0.61 -6.88
CA ILE A 268 -3.09 0.50 -6.00
C ILE A 268 -3.44 0.08 -4.59
N ASP A 269 -2.43 -0.16 -3.74
CA ASP A 269 -2.64 -0.60 -2.34
C ASP A 269 -3.64 -1.77 -2.19
N GLY A 270 -3.66 -2.68 -3.18
CA GLY A 270 -4.55 -3.85 -3.23
C GLY A 270 -5.85 -3.67 -4.03
N GLU A 271 -6.22 -2.45 -4.44
CA GLU A 271 -7.40 -2.19 -5.26
C GLU A 271 -7.07 -2.34 -6.75
N THR A 272 -7.82 -3.21 -7.44
CA THR A 272 -7.53 -3.57 -8.84
C THR A 272 -8.14 -2.61 -9.84
N ILE A 273 -7.37 -2.19 -10.84
CA ILE A 273 -7.84 -1.46 -12.03
C ILE A 273 -7.48 -2.27 -13.26
N SER A 274 -8.49 -2.79 -13.97
CA SER A 274 -8.28 -3.61 -15.17
C SER A 274 -8.00 -2.76 -16.41
N GLY A 275 -7.28 -3.35 -17.40
CA GLY A 275 -7.10 -2.77 -18.73
C GLY A 275 -6.29 -1.46 -18.72
N VAL A 276 -5.23 -1.39 -17.93
CA VAL A 276 -4.31 -0.25 -17.85
C VAL A 276 -3.16 -0.44 -18.82
N THR A 277 -2.81 0.59 -19.57
CA THR A 277 -1.62 0.63 -20.43
C THR A 277 -0.50 1.48 -19.86
N GLU A 278 -0.86 2.46 -19.01
CA GLU A 278 0.11 3.34 -18.37
C GLU A 278 -0.42 3.94 -17.07
N TYR A 279 0.50 4.32 -16.21
CA TYR A 279 0.25 5.19 -15.07
C TYR A 279 1.44 6.12 -14.85
N THR A 280 1.21 7.23 -14.15
CA THR A 280 2.26 8.12 -13.64
C THR A 280 2.10 8.25 -12.14
N MET A 281 3.17 7.95 -11.40
CA MET A 281 3.24 8.17 -9.96
C MET A 281 4.17 9.35 -9.68
N CYS A 282 3.66 10.32 -8.91
CA CYS A 282 4.44 11.45 -8.44
C CYS A 282 4.74 11.25 -6.96
N GLY A 283 5.99 11.44 -6.59
CA GLY A 283 6.45 11.48 -5.21
C GLY A 283 5.85 12.64 -4.43
N ARG A 284 6.26 12.79 -3.20
CA ARG A 284 5.78 13.89 -2.35
C ARG A 284 6.35 15.22 -2.81
N MET A 285 5.53 16.27 -2.72
CA MET A 285 5.91 17.61 -3.16
C MET A 285 6.65 18.42 -2.10
N LEU A 286 6.45 18.11 -0.81
CA LEU A 286 7.03 18.84 0.30
C LEU A 286 8.12 18.01 1.01
N PRO A 287 9.27 18.61 1.33
CA PRO A 287 10.25 17.95 2.19
C PRO A 287 9.65 17.73 3.58
N LEU A 288 9.60 16.47 4.03
CA LEU A 288 9.22 16.19 5.42
C LEU A 288 10.36 16.62 6.36
N GLN A 289 10.03 17.43 7.33
CA GLN A 289 10.86 17.50 8.53
C GLN A 289 10.72 16.14 9.26
N LYS A 290 11.83 15.42 9.41
CA LYS A 290 11.83 14.16 10.19
C LYS A 290 11.21 14.45 11.56
N PRO A 291 10.21 13.69 12.00
CA PRO A 291 9.68 13.86 13.35
C PRO A 291 10.83 13.66 14.34
N LYS A 292 11.01 14.60 15.27
CA LYS A 292 11.83 14.34 16.44
C LYS A 292 11.11 13.22 17.20
N ILE A 293 11.67 12.02 17.17
CA ILE A 293 11.21 10.92 18.01
C ILE A 293 11.54 11.37 19.43
N SER A 294 10.59 11.97 20.12
CA SER A 294 10.66 12.09 21.57
C SER A 294 10.51 10.66 22.09
N ALA A 295 11.62 10.10 22.58
CA ALA A 295 11.58 8.93 23.44
C ALA A 295 10.65 9.28 24.60
N VAL A 296 9.49 8.68 24.65
CA VAL A 296 8.62 8.72 25.83
C VAL A 296 9.33 7.83 26.85
N GLY A 297 9.85 8.51 27.87
CA GLY A 297 10.31 8.13 29.19
C GLY A 297 10.77 6.68 29.44
N GLU A 298 12.05 6.64 29.85
CA GLU A 298 12.51 5.62 30.82
C GLU A 298 11.67 5.66 32.12
#